data_999e63330f91bae6d3520fbeddf12dec
#
_entry.id   999e63330f91bae6d3520fbeddf12dec
#
_cell.length_a   1.000
_cell.length_b   1.000
_cell.length_c   1.000
_cell.angle_alpha   90.00
_cell.angle_beta   90.00
_cell.angle_gamma   90.00
#
_symmetry.space_group_name_H-M   'P 1'
#
loop_
_entity.id
_entity.type
_entity.pdbx_description
1 polymer ?
#
loop_
_entity_poly.entity_id
_entity_poly.type
_entity_poly.pdbx_seq_one_letter_code
_entity_poly.pdbx_strand_id
1 'polypeptide(L)'
;TDQEFKSIGEPKEWGVLPVRPMGATIRMTKDRRILIRNTAEVHNPFEMSKSSLEKRSINQKIGIKKRFPQLPSDIIQSSWSGVVSRTRNSSQIFEKIDNNIFAAGCYNGSGIGVGTLFGEQIAIKASNENSKEIETIEARNKPTWLPPQPFLNLGVKTRLIYERLRAR
;
A
#
# COMPACT_ATOMS: atom_id res chain seq x y z
N THR A 1 1.88 -7.82 25.86
CA THR A 1 2.44 -8.18 27.17
C THR A 1 3.70 -9.01 27.00
N ASP A 2 4.57 -9.08 28.04
CA ASP A 2 5.78 -9.90 28.02
C ASP A 2 5.47 -11.39 27.87
N GLN A 3 4.36 -11.85 28.42
CA GLN A 3 3.92 -13.24 28.29
C GLN A 3 3.55 -13.57 26.84
N GLU A 4 2.82 -12.71 26.16
CA GLU A 4 2.48 -12.87 24.73
C GLU A 4 3.73 -12.82 23.86
N PHE A 5 4.68 -11.93 24.15
CA PHE A 5 5.92 -11.83 23.42
C PHE A 5 6.78 -13.10 23.56
N LYS A 6 6.86 -13.66 24.78
CA LYS A 6 7.51 -14.96 25.03
C LYS A 6 6.81 -16.10 24.28
N SER A 7 5.48 -16.10 24.21
CA SER A 7 4.71 -17.16 23.54
C SER A 7 4.97 -17.26 22.04
N ILE A 8 5.44 -16.17 21.40
CA ILE A 8 5.82 -16.15 19.99
C ILE A 8 7.33 -16.26 19.76
N GLY A 9 8.11 -16.58 20.80
CA GLY A 9 9.56 -16.84 20.72
C GLY A 9 10.43 -15.58 20.75
N GLU A 10 9.95 -14.48 21.31
CA GLU A 10 10.69 -13.22 21.49
C GLU A 10 11.41 -12.74 20.21
N PRO A 11 10.71 -12.65 19.08
CA PRO A 11 11.37 -12.37 17.81
C PRO A 11 11.96 -10.97 17.79
N LYS A 12 13.11 -10.81 17.13
CA LYS A 12 13.63 -9.49 16.76
C LYS A 12 12.68 -8.82 15.77
N GLU A 13 12.92 -7.51 15.48
CA GLU A 13 12.18 -6.79 14.43
C GLU A 13 12.29 -7.54 13.09
N TRP A 14 11.16 -7.71 12.42
CA TRP A 14 11.09 -8.35 11.11
C TRP A 14 9.89 -7.86 10.30
N GLY A 15 9.92 -8.11 8.99
CA GLY A 15 8.81 -7.84 8.09
C GLY A 15 8.73 -8.87 6.98
N VAL A 16 7.50 -9.24 6.61
CA VAL A 16 7.20 -10.19 5.53
C VAL A 16 6.27 -9.54 4.55
N LEU A 17 6.63 -9.57 3.27
CA LEU A 17 5.80 -9.17 2.15
C LEU A 17 5.28 -10.41 1.42
N PRO A 18 4.03 -10.43 1.01
CA PRO A 18 3.50 -11.54 0.23
C PRO A 18 4.00 -11.49 -1.22
N VAL A 19 4.22 -12.64 -1.83
CA VAL A 19 4.49 -12.74 -3.26
C VAL A 19 3.27 -12.34 -4.08
N ARG A 20 2.07 -12.63 -3.58
CA ARG A 20 0.80 -12.26 -4.23
C ARG A 20 0.31 -10.89 -3.79
N PRO A 21 -0.19 -10.03 -4.69
CA PRO A 21 -0.61 -8.65 -4.37
C PRO A 21 -1.65 -8.53 -3.24
N MET A 22 -2.52 -9.53 -3.10
CA MET A 22 -3.58 -9.57 -2.08
C MET A 22 -3.23 -10.42 -0.85
N GLY A 23 -2.01 -10.91 -0.76
CA GLY A 23 -1.52 -11.61 0.42
C GLY A 23 -1.31 -10.68 1.63
N ALA A 24 -1.10 -11.28 2.80
CA ALA A 24 -0.87 -10.51 4.01
C ALA A 24 0.55 -9.97 4.10
N THR A 25 0.70 -8.68 4.33
CA THR A 25 1.94 -8.07 4.82
C THR A 25 1.90 -8.09 6.34
N ILE A 26 2.96 -8.55 6.97
CA ILE A 26 3.06 -8.61 8.44
C ILE A 26 4.40 -8.02 8.86
N ARG A 27 4.40 -7.24 9.92
CA ARG A 27 5.60 -6.64 10.47
C ARG A 27 5.57 -6.69 12.01
N MET A 28 6.70 -7.06 12.60
CA MET A 28 7.01 -6.84 14.00
C MET A 28 7.83 -5.55 14.13
N THR A 29 7.39 -4.64 14.99
CA THR A 29 8.07 -3.36 15.24
C THR A 29 9.01 -3.46 16.45
N LYS A 30 9.90 -2.47 16.62
CA LYS A 30 10.82 -2.38 17.77
C LYS A 30 10.09 -2.31 19.11
N ASP A 31 8.92 -1.66 19.15
CA ASP A 31 8.04 -1.56 20.31
C ASP A 31 7.13 -2.79 20.49
N ARG A 32 7.51 -3.92 19.89
CA ARG A 32 6.84 -5.23 20.03
C ARG A 32 5.38 -5.24 19.56
N ARG A 33 5.05 -4.50 18.53
CA ARG A 33 3.71 -4.53 17.91
C ARG A 33 3.73 -5.34 16.63
N ILE A 34 2.67 -6.12 16.42
CA ILE A 34 2.41 -6.80 15.15
C ILE A 34 1.46 -5.94 14.33
N LEU A 35 1.90 -5.54 13.13
CA LEU A 35 1.05 -4.93 12.12
C LEU A 35 0.68 -5.98 11.08
N ILE A 36 -0.59 -6.02 10.68
CA ILE A 36 -1.05 -6.85 9.58
C ILE A 36 -1.86 -6.03 8.60
N ARG A 37 -1.53 -6.16 7.31
CA ARG A 37 -2.33 -5.66 6.19
C ARG A 37 -2.70 -6.83 5.29
N ASN A 38 -3.96 -7.11 5.09
CA ASN A 38 -4.43 -8.22 4.26
C ASN A 38 -5.68 -7.89 3.43
N THR A 39 -6.06 -6.63 3.33
CA THR A 39 -7.20 -6.18 2.54
C THR A 39 -6.85 -4.99 1.68
N ALA A 40 -7.35 -4.99 0.45
CA ALA A 40 -7.38 -3.83 -0.44
C ALA A 40 -8.69 -3.86 -1.23
N GLU A 41 -9.32 -2.70 -1.38
CA GLU A 41 -10.60 -2.59 -2.10
C GLU A 41 -10.73 -1.22 -2.75
N VAL A 42 -11.65 -1.10 -3.70
CA VAL A 42 -12.13 0.20 -4.17
C VAL A 42 -13.09 0.74 -3.12
N HIS A 43 -12.84 1.92 -2.63
CA HIS A 43 -13.68 2.58 -1.64
C HIS A 43 -13.93 4.03 -2.04
N ASN A 44 -15.19 4.47 -1.86
CA ASN A 44 -15.64 5.83 -2.03
C ASN A 44 -16.74 6.09 -0.98
N PRO A 45 -16.64 7.14 -0.16
CA PRO A 45 -15.60 8.19 -0.14
C PRO A 45 -14.22 7.67 0.31
N PHE A 46 -13.20 8.53 0.24
CA PHE A 46 -11.83 8.16 0.63
C PHE A 46 -11.71 7.79 2.11
N GLU A 47 -12.52 8.39 2.96
CA GLU A 47 -12.58 8.05 4.37
C GLU A 47 -13.51 6.87 4.64
N MET A 48 -13.03 5.92 5.39
CA MET A 48 -13.78 4.74 5.79
C MET A 48 -14.45 4.98 7.15
N SER A 49 -15.77 4.77 7.24
CA SER A 49 -16.49 4.88 8.50
C SER A 49 -15.98 3.84 9.52
N LYS A 50 -16.11 4.17 10.81
CA LYS A 50 -15.70 3.27 11.90
C LYS A 50 -16.35 1.89 11.78
N SER A 51 -17.64 1.82 11.50
CA SER A 51 -18.37 0.54 11.33
C SER A 51 -17.86 -0.27 10.13
N SER A 52 -17.48 0.40 9.03
CA SER A 52 -16.88 -0.24 7.88
C SER A 52 -15.48 -0.78 8.20
N LEU A 53 -14.67 -0.04 8.96
CA LEU A 53 -13.36 -0.44 9.39
C LEU A 53 -13.42 -1.66 10.33
N GLU A 54 -14.35 -1.65 11.29
CA GLU A 54 -14.60 -2.77 12.20
C GLU A 54 -14.93 -4.06 11.45
N LYS A 55 -15.80 -4.00 10.43
CA LYS A 55 -16.12 -5.15 9.58
C LYS A 55 -14.88 -5.71 8.86
N ARG A 56 -13.95 -4.84 8.39
CA ARG A 56 -12.72 -5.28 7.72
C ARG A 56 -11.70 -5.84 8.71
N SER A 57 -11.71 -5.36 9.95
CA SER A 57 -10.80 -5.85 11.00
C SER A 57 -11.03 -7.33 11.34
N ILE A 58 -12.20 -7.89 11.04
CA ILE A 58 -12.46 -9.32 11.19
C ILE A 58 -11.46 -10.16 10.38
N ASN A 59 -11.14 -9.74 9.16
CA ASN A 59 -10.18 -10.44 8.31
C ASN A 59 -8.76 -10.38 8.89
N GLN A 60 -8.38 -9.25 9.53
CA GLN A 60 -7.11 -9.12 10.22
C GLN A 60 -7.05 -10.03 11.45
N LYS A 61 -8.14 -10.09 12.24
CA LYS A 61 -8.25 -11.00 13.39
C LYS A 61 -8.06 -12.46 12.98
N ILE A 62 -8.76 -12.89 11.93
CA ILE A 62 -8.61 -14.24 11.37
C ILE A 62 -7.16 -14.46 10.88
N GLY A 63 -6.59 -13.48 10.21
CA GLY A 63 -5.23 -13.55 9.69
C GLY A 63 -4.16 -13.66 10.77
N ILE A 64 -4.30 -12.92 11.88
CA ILE A 64 -3.44 -13.02 13.07
C ILE A 64 -3.61 -14.40 13.74
N LYS A 65 -4.85 -14.78 14.01
CA LYS A 65 -5.13 -16.05 14.72
C LYS A 65 -4.62 -17.29 13.98
N LYS A 66 -4.68 -17.29 12.65
CA LYS A 66 -4.12 -18.39 11.84
C LYS A 66 -2.59 -18.49 11.92
N ARG A 67 -1.89 -17.37 12.10
CA ARG A 67 -0.42 -17.32 12.11
C ARG A 67 0.19 -17.38 13.50
N PHE A 68 -0.53 -16.85 14.45
CA PHE A 68 -0.13 -16.79 15.86
C PHE A 68 -1.27 -17.35 16.74
N PRO A 69 -1.54 -18.66 16.66
CA PRO A 69 -2.66 -19.28 17.38
C PRO A 69 -2.54 -19.16 18.90
N GLN A 70 -1.34 -18.96 19.43
CA GLN A 70 -1.04 -18.75 20.84
C GLN A 70 -1.41 -17.35 21.36
N LEU A 71 -1.61 -16.37 20.45
CA LEU A 71 -1.99 -15.02 20.89
C LEU A 71 -3.50 -14.94 21.18
N PRO A 72 -3.94 -14.06 22.11
CA PRO A 72 -5.35 -13.81 22.39
C PRO A 72 -6.14 -13.36 21.15
N SER A 73 -7.44 -13.61 21.13
CA SER A 73 -8.31 -13.22 20.01
C SER A 73 -8.60 -11.71 19.94
N ASP A 74 -8.47 -11.02 21.05
CA ASP A 74 -8.74 -9.58 21.26
C ASP A 74 -7.49 -8.70 21.23
N ILE A 75 -6.36 -9.24 20.74
CA ILE A 75 -5.06 -8.56 20.74
C ILE A 75 -5.01 -7.30 19.84
N ILE A 76 -5.98 -7.12 18.93
CA ILE A 76 -6.00 -5.96 18.04
C ILE A 76 -6.41 -4.70 18.79
N GLN A 77 -5.46 -3.80 18.98
CA GLN A 77 -5.67 -2.52 19.67
C GLN A 77 -6.29 -1.45 18.75
N SER A 78 -5.88 -1.41 17.48
CA SER A 78 -6.35 -0.42 16.53
C SER A 78 -6.41 -0.98 15.13
N SER A 79 -7.32 -0.43 14.32
CA SER A 79 -7.44 -0.69 12.89
C SER A 79 -7.53 0.63 12.16
N TRP A 80 -6.89 0.73 11.01
CA TRP A 80 -6.92 1.93 10.18
C TRP A 80 -7.00 1.57 8.71
N SER A 81 -7.34 2.54 7.89
CA SER A 81 -7.29 2.47 6.45
C SER A 81 -6.48 3.63 5.89
N GLY A 82 -5.96 3.46 4.69
CA GLY A 82 -5.27 4.49 3.94
C GLY A 82 -5.55 4.36 2.45
N VAL A 83 -5.44 5.47 1.74
CA VAL A 83 -5.65 5.54 0.29
C VAL A 83 -4.33 5.36 -0.44
N VAL A 84 -4.34 4.56 -1.48
CA VAL A 84 -3.18 4.33 -2.36
C VAL A 84 -3.58 4.61 -3.80
N SER A 85 -2.88 5.55 -4.44
CA SER A 85 -2.99 5.79 -5.89
C SER A 85 -2.25 4.71 -6.66
N ARG A 86 -2.90 4.15 -7.68
CA ARG A 86 -2.32 3.12 -8.55
C ARG A 86 -2.58 3.42 -10.01
N THR A 87 -1.61 3.12 -10.85
CA THR A 87 -1.74 3.10 -12.29
C THR A 87 -1.95 1.66 -12.80
N ARG A 88 -2.50 1.52 -13.98
CA ARG A 88 -2.78 0.21 -14.59
C ARG A 88 -1.51 -0.61 -14.84
N ASN A 89 -0.46 0.03 -15.32
CA ASN A 89 0.82 -0.58 -15.69
C ASN A 89 1.93 -0.41 -14.63
N SER A 90 1.57 0.00 -13.41
CA SER A 90 2.50 0.25 -12.29
C SER A 90 3.56 1.33 -12.55
N SER A 91 3.43 2.13 -13.60
CA SER A 91 4.28 3.31 -13.83
C SER A 91 3.89 4.45 -12.90
N GLN A 92 4.85 5.26 -12.51
CA GLN A 92 4.63 6.46 -11.71
C GLN A 92 4.43 7.68 -12.60
N ILE A 93 3.79 8.72 -12.05
CA ILE A 93 3.70 10.04 -12.67
C ILE A 93 4.96 10.82 -12.31
N PHE A 94 5.59 11.45 -13.33
CA PHE A 94 6.68 12.39 -13.17
C PHE A 94 6.62 13.34 -14.38
N GLU A 95 5.89 14.43 -14.27
CA GLU A 95 5.57 15.26 -15.43
C GLU A 95 5.49 16.76 -15.06
N LYS A 96 5.84 17.59 -16.03
CA LYS A 96 5.42 18.98 -16.06
C LYS A 96 4.04 19.04 -16.68
N ILE A 97 3.04 19.45 -15.91
CA ILE A 97 1.63 19.52 -16.36
C ILE A 97 1.34 20.83 -17.06
N ASP A 98 1.91 21.92 -16.55
CA ASP A 98 1.75 23.28 -17.07
C ASP A 98 3.02 24.09 -16.78
N ASN A 99 3.07 25.34 -17.22
CA ASN A 99 4.26 26.18 -17.13
C ASN A 99 4.90 26.19 -15.73
N ASN A 100 4.09 26.24 -14.67
CA ASN A 100 4.54 26.28 -13.28
C ASN A 100 3.99 25.14 -12.44
N ILE A 101 3.44 24.08 -13.07
CA ILE A 101 2.84 22.95 -12.36
C ILE A 101 3.61 21.68 -12.70
N PHE A 102 4.20 21.07 -11.68
CA PHE A 102 4.93 19.83 -11.78
C PHE A 102 4.26 18.78 -10.88
N ALA A 103 4.21 17.53 -11.33
CA ALA A 103 3.59 16.45 -10.59
C ALA A 103 4.48 15.21 -10.51
N ALA A 104 4.58 14.66 -9.31
CA ALA A 104 5.15 13.36 -9.05
C ALA A 104 4.20 12.55 -8.16
N GLY A 105 3.91 11.30 -8.52
CA GLY A 105 2.92 10.54 -7.79
C GLY A 105 2.62 9.15 -8.33
N CYS A 106 1.51 8.55 -7.86
CA CYS A 106 1.08 7.21 -8.21
C CYS A 106 2.14 6.15 -7.93
N TYR A 107 2.72 6.16 -6.75
CA TYR A 107 3.81 5.25 -6.35
C TYR A 107 3.39 3.79 -6.15
N ASN A 108 2.12 3.45 -6.43
CA ASN A 108 1.60 2.08 -6.43
C ASN A 108 1.77 1.32 -5.10
N GLY A 109 1.90 2.04 -3.99
CA GLY A 109 2.10 1.49 -2.65
C GLY A 109 3.57 1.43 -2.19
N SER A 110 4.52 1.86 -3.03
CA SER A 110 5.97 1.89 -2.70
C SER A 110 6.49 3.32 -2.50
N GLY A 111 5.67 4.17 -1.83
CA GLY A 111 5.88 5.62 -1.81
C GLY A 111 7.06 6.11 -0.98
N ILE A 112 7.57 5.38 0.01
CA ILE A 112 8.58 5.92 0.93
C ILE A 112 9.88 6.25 0.18
N GLY A 113 10.55 5.27 -0.41
CA GLY A 113 11.81 5.51 -1.13
C GLY A 113 11.60 6.23 -2.48
N VAL A 114 10.66 5.73 -3.29
CA VAL A 114 10.38 6.31 -4.61
C VAL A 114 9.83 7.72 -4.51
N GLY A 115 8.98 8.01 -3.53
CA GLY A 115 8.42 9.34 -3.33
C GLY A 115 9.47 10.36 -2.90
N THR A 116 10.45 9.97 -2.09
CA THR A 116 11.57 10.84 -1.70
C THR A 116 12.42 11.19 -2.92
N LEU A 117 12.84 10.18 -3.69
CA LEU A 117 13.61 10.38 -4.92
C LEU A 117 12.86 11.28 -5.92
N PHE A 118 11.58 10.96 -6.18
CA PHE A 118 10.79 11.74 -7.14
C PHE A 118 10.51 13.15 -6.65
N GLY A 119 10.33 13.36 -5.33
CA GLY A 119 10.18 14.68 -4.75
C GLY A 119 11.42 15.55 -4.93
N GLU A 120 12.60 15.00 -4.71
CA GLU A 120 13.89 15.66 -4.96
C GLU A 120 14.05 16.01 -6.45
N GLN A 121 13.87 15.02 -7.32
CA GLN A 121 14.11 15.19 -8.75
C GLN A 121 13.08 16.11 -9.41
N ILE A 122 11.81 16.14 -8.95
CA ILE A 122 10.81 17.06 -9.49
C ILE A 122 11.10 18.51 -9.06
N ALA A 123 11.70 18.72 -7.90
CA ALA A 123 12.15 20.04 -7.46
C ALA A 123 13.31 20.56 -8.31
N ILE A 124 14.32 19.70 -8.60
CA ILE A 124 15.44 20.03 -9.50
C ILE A 124 14.91 20.40 -10.88
N LYS A 125 13.99 19.63 -11.44
CA LYS A 125 13.36 19.91 -12.73
C LYS A 125 12.56 21.21 -12.72
N ALA A 126 11.87 21.53 -11.63
CA ALA A 126 11.13 22.78 -11.48
C ALA A 126 12.05 24.01 -11.43
N SER A 127 13.29 23.84 -10.99
CA SER A 127 14.34 24.89 -11.03
C SER A 127 15.01 25.04 -12.41
N ASN A 128 14.51 24.35 -13.44
CA ASN A 128 15.10 24.28 -14.79
C ASN A 128 16.50 23.66 -14.82
N GLU A 129 16.79 22.81 -13.85
CA GLU A 129 18.01 22.00 -13.80
C GLU A 129 17.72 20.58 -14.26
N ASN A 130 18.76 19.84 -14.61
CA ASN A 130 18.68 18.44 -15.03
C ASN A 130 19.62 17.56 -14.21
N SER A 131 19.32 16.26 -14.14
CA SER A 131 20.15 15.26 -13.50
C SER A 131 20.05 13.94 -14.27
N LYS A 132 21.02 13.05 -14.06
CA LYS A 132 20.99 11.69 -14.61
C LYS A 132 19.78 10.89 -14.10
N GLU A 133 19.35 11.17 -12.89
CA GLU A 133 18.16 10.56 -12.27
C GLU A 133 16.88 11.01 -12.98
N ILE A 134 16.76 12.30 -13.33
CA ILE A 134 15.63 12.83 -14.13
C ILE A 134 15.58 12.11 -15.48
N GLU A 135 16.67 12.02 -16.21
CA GLU A 135 16.73 11.31 -17.49
C GLU A 135 16.30 9.84 -17.35
N THR A 136 16.77 9.17 -16.31
CA THR A 136 16.39 7.79 -16.00
C THR A 136 14.90 7.64 -15.68
N ILE A 137 14.34 8.57 -14.92
CA ILE A 137 12.91 8.57 -14.58
C ILE A 137 12.05 8.83 -15.83
N GLU A 138 12.44 9.78 -16.66
CA GLU A 138 11.70 10.15 -17.88
C GLU A 138 11.79 9.08 -18.98
N ALA A 139 12.85 8.30 -19.02
CA ALA A 139 12.98 7.17 -19.93
C ALA A 139 12.05 5.99 -19.58
N ARG A 140 11.40 6.01 -18.41
CA ARG A 140 10.48 4.95 -17.98
C ARG A 140 9.13 5.04 -18.68
N ASN A 141 8.42 3.91 -18.70
CA ASN A 141 7.05 3.87 -19.23
C ASN A 141 6.14 4.83 -18.48
N LYS A 142 5.34 5.59 -19.20
CA LYS A 142 4.30 6.45 -18.64
C LYS A 142 3.06 5.67 -18.21
N PRO A 143 2.23 6.21 -17.31
CA PRO A 143 0.93 5.65 -16.99
C PRO A 143 0.05 5.47 -18.23
N THR A 144 -0.55 4.29 -18.36
CA THR A 144 -1.46 3.99 -19.47
C THR A 144 -2.86 4.54 -19.19
N TRP A 145 -3.58 4.82 -20.27
CA TRP A 145 -4.96 5.29 -20.21
C TRP A 145 -5.86 4.36 -19.38
N LEU A 146 -6.80 4.95 -18.66
CA LEU A 146 -7.83 4.28 -17.88
C LEU A 146 -9.21 4.60 -18.47
N PRO A 147 -10.13 3.63 -18.55
CA PRO A 147 -11.48 3.89 -19.02
C PRO A 147 -12.24 4.80 -18.04
N PRO A 148 -13.22 5.57 -18.50
CA PRO A 148 -14.05 6.40 -17.62
C PRO A 148 -14.95 5.55 -16.72
N GLN A 149 -15.52 6.19 -15.70
CA GLN A 149 -16.57 5.57 -14.88
C GLN A 149 -17.83 5.31 -15.74
N PRO A 150 -18.57 4.21 -15.50
CA PRO A 150 -18.41 3.22 -14.41
C PRO A 150 -17.46 2.05 -14.74
N PHE A 151 -16.96 1.96 -15.98
CA PHE A 151 -16.14 0.84 -16.46
C PHE A 151 -14.85 0.66 -15.66
N LEU A 152 -14.23 1.76 -15.23
CA LEU A 152 -13.05 1.72 -14.37
C LEU A 152 -13.33 0.96 -13.07
N ASN A 153 -14.40 1.31 -12.36
CA ASN A 153 -14.76 0.66 -11.11
C ASN A 153 -15.05 -0.84 -11.28
N LEU A 154 -15.75 -1.21 -12.36
CA LEU A 154 -16.03 -2.60 -12.66
C LEU A 154 -14.74 -3.38 -12.93
N GLY A 155 -13.87 -2.85 -13.78
CA GLY A 155 -12.59 -3.47 -14.10
C GLY A 155 -11.68 -3.63 -12.87
N VAL A 156 -11.57 -2.61 -12.02
CA VAL A 156 -10.75 -2.69 -10.79
C VAL A 156 -11.35 -3.69 -9.81
N LYS A 157 -12.67 -3.71 -9.60
CA LYS A 157 -13.32 -4.69 -8.71
C LYS A 157 -13.09 -6.12 -9.18
N THR A 158 -13.25 -6.39 -10.48
CA THR A 158 -13.00 -7.71 -11.07
C THR A 158 -11.54 -8.13 -10.88
N ARG A 159 -10.60 -7.23 -11.14
CA ARG A 159 -9.18 -7.48 -10.91
C ARG A 159 -8.87 -7.82 -9.45
N LEU A 160 -9.42 -7.08 -8.51
CA LEU A 160 -9.21 -7.33 -7.08
C LEU A 160 -9.80 -8.68 -6.64
N ILE A 161 -10.97 -9.07 -7.16
CA ILE A 161 -11.56 -10.40 -6.91
C ILE A 161 -10.63 -11.49 -7.43
N TYR A 162 -10.15 -11.37 -8.65
CA TYR A 162 -9.20 -12.32 -9.24
C TYR A 162 -7.92 -12.47 -8.41
N GLU A 163 -7.31 -11.34 -7.99
CA GLU A 163 -6.11 -11.38 -7.16
C GLU A 163 -6.36 -11.99 -5.77
N ARG A 164 -7.54 -11.78 -5.18
CA ARG A 164 -7.93 -12.44 -3.93
C ARG A 164 -8.05 -13.95 -4.07
N LEU A 165 -8.64 -14.43 -5.16
CA LEU A 165 -8.75 -15.87 -5.42
C LEU A 165 -7.37 -16.52 -5.59
N ARG A 166 -6.43 -15.81 -6.22
CA ARG A 166 -5.05 -16.29 -6.40
C ARG A 166 -4.19 -16.22 -5.13
N ALA A 167 -4.57 -15.44 -4.14
CA ALA A 167 -3.83 -15.25 -2.90
C ALA A 167 -4.26 -16.24 -1.78
N ARG A 168 -5.32 -17.04 -2.02
CA ARG A 168 -5.76 -18.14 -1.16
C ARG A 168 -4.92 -19.39 -1.44
#